data_8a3823b6652b9766055e4d02d044e444
#
_entry.id   8a3823b6652b9766055e4d02d044e444
#
_cell.length_a   1.000
_cell.length_b   1.000
_cell.length_c   1.000
_cell.angle_alpha   90.00
_cell.angle_beta   90.00
_cell.angle_gamma   90.00
#
_symmetry.space_group_name_H-M   'P 1'
#
loop_
_entity.id
_entity.type
_entity.pdbx_description
1 polymer ?
#
loop_
_entity_poly.entity_id
_entity_poly.type
_entity_poly.pdbx_seq_one_letter_code
_entity_poly.pdbx_strand_id
1 'polypeptide(L)'
;SLVGSEMCIRDRQGTVRSINTEKMYDNVMNKFKWGGVNTPGVYLDENVMRMCKSYRIALFSKLAAALVAEGKNEKALNVLDKAMEVLPPENVPLDYSALSLGELYYELGQKEKAEMVYKGIADNALRSINWYFRLRPGQLSSVESDLGHNLAVLQEVLRVSKQYNPEFAKPYQEEFDNYRMAYGSVAKD
;
A
#
# COMPACT_ATOMS: atom_id res chain seq x y z
N SER A 1 -23.31 11.54 -16.52
CA SER A 1 -23.56 10.45 -15.58
C SER A 1 -22.87 10.70 -14.25
N LEU A 2 -23.67 10.79 -13.23
CA LEU A 2 -23.42 11.40 -11.92
C LEU A 2 -23.03 10.36 -10.83
N VAL A 3 -22.21 9.36 -11.16
CA VAL A 3 -21.89 8.29 -10.18
C VAL A 3 -20.96 8.80 -9.06
N GLY A 4 -20.16 9.83 -9.30
CA GLY A 4 -19.20 10.37 -8.31
C GLY A 4 -19.80 11.26 -7.23
N SER A 5 -20.90 11.98 -7.52
CA SER A 5 -21.45 12.97 -6.59
C SER A 5 -22.38 12.39 -5.51
N GLU A 6 -22.97 11.22 -5.76
CA GLU A 6 -23.87 10.57 -4.79
C GLU A 6 -23.16 9.67 -3.77
N MET A 7 -21.89 9.38 -3.95
CA MET A 7 -21.12 8.55 -3.01
C MET A 7 -20.49 9.32 -1.85
N CYS A 8 -20.40 10.64 -1.99
CA CYS A 8 -19.87 11.51 -0.95
C CYS A 8 -20.99 12.46 -0.48
N ILE A 9 -21.59 12.19 0.66
CA ILE A 9 -22.48 13.13 1.32
C ILE A 9 -21.61 14.22 1.94
N ARG A 10 -21.75 15.45 1.44
CA ARG A 10 -21.07 16.61 1.99
C ARG A 10 -21.87 17.09 3.19
N ASP A 11 -21.39 16.82 4.39
CA ASP A 11 -21.95 17.44 5.57
C ASP A 11 -21.59 18.95 5.58
N ARG A 12 -22.60 19.80 5.86
CA ARG A 12 -22.45 21.26 5.88
C ARG A 12 -21.59 21.77 7.05
N GLN A 13 -21.12 20.88 7.93
CA GLN A 13 -20.31 21.23 9.10
C GLN A 13 -18.82 20.86 8.97
N GLY A 14 -18.33 20.55 7.76
CA GLY A 14 -16.88 20.36 7.54
C GLY A 14 -16.29 19.06 8.07
N THR A 15 -17.10 18.14 8.56
CA THR A 15 -16.70 16.84 9.04
C THR A 15 -16.56 15.80 7.91
N VAL A 16 -15.64 14.88 8.12
CA VAL A 16 -15.24 13.78 7.25
C VAL A 16 -16.35 13.29 6.32
N ARG A 17 -16.10 13.30 5.01
CA ARG A 17 -16.99 12.72 4.00
C ARG A 17 -17.28 11.27 4.35
N SER A 18 -18.49 10.97 4.79
CA SER A 18 -18.92 9.60 5.03
C SER A 18 -19.07 8.87 3.69
N ILE A 19 -18.44 7.71 3.57
CA ILE A 19 -18.62 6.83 2.42
C ILE A 19 -19.92 6.06 2.61
N ASN A 20 -20.78 6.02 1.61
CA ASN A 20 -21.87 5.05 1.60
C ASN A 20 -21.29 3.66 1.30
N THR A 21 -21.00 2.92 2.36
CA THR A 21 -20.29 1.65 2.31
C THR A 21 -21.03 0.58 1.50
N GLU A 22 -22.37 0.50 1.61
CA GLU A 22 -23.17 -0.48 0.87
C GLU A 22 -23.14 -0.22 -0.64
N LYS A 23 -23.39 1.02 -1.05
CA LYS A 23 -23.36 1.41 -2.46
C LYS A 23 -21.95 1.26 -3.06
N MET A 24 -20.94 1.65 -2.30
CA MET A 24 -19.56 1.55 -2.76
C MET A 24 -19.11 0.08 -2.86
N TYR A 25 -19.48 -0.74 -1.88
CA TYR A 25 -19.20 -2.18 -1.89
C TYR A 25 -19.81 -2.84 -3.13
N ASP A 26 -21.11 -2.60 -3.40
CA ASP A 26 -21.77 -3.15 -4.58
C ASP A 26 -21.08 -2.68 -5.89
N ASN A 27 -20.68 -1.42 -5.97
CA ASN A 27 -19.99 -0.89 -7.14
C ASN A 27 -18.62 -1.56 -7.33
N VAL A 28 -17.83 -1.70 -6.27
CA VAL A 28 -16.47 -2.29 -6.34
C VAL A 28 -16.54 -3.77 -6.69
N MET A 29 -17.47 -4.50 -6.08
CA MET A 29 -17.56 -5.94 -6.25
C MET A 29 -18.23 -6.36 -7.57
N ASN A 30 -19.23 -5.60 -8.04
CA ASN A 30 -20.13 -6.07 -9.10
C ASN A 30 -20.15 -5.19 -10.34
N LYS A 31 -19.80 -3.89 -10.26
CA LYS A 31 -20.04 -2.95 -11.36
C LYS A 31 -18.78 -2.37 -11.97
N PHE A 32 -17.72 -2.17 -11.18
CA PHE A 32 -16.50 -1.60 -11.71
C PHE A 32 -15.77 -2.56 -12.65
N LYS A 33 -15.28 -2.00 -13.76
CA LYS A 33 -14.45 -2.71 -14.73
C LYS A 33 -13.01 -2.21 -14.60
N TRP A 34 -12.09 -3.12 -14.47
CA TRP A 34 -10.69 -2.83 -14.12
C TRP A 34 -9.77 -2.77 -15.35
N GLY A 35 -10.33 -2.75 -16.57
CA GLY A 35 -9.60 -2.48 -17.81
C GLY A 35 -8.50 -3.49 -18.15
N GLY A 36 -8.56 -4.70 -17.60
CA GLY A 36 -7.55 -5.74 -17.87
C GLY A 36 -6.21 -5.52 -17.16
N VAL A 37 -6.14 -4.64 -16.14
CA VAL A 37 -4.93 -4.43 -15.33
C VAL A 37 -4.40 -5.72 -14.73
N ASN A 38 -5.26 -6.68 -14.45
CA ASN A 38 -4.92 -8.01 -13.92
C ASN A 38 -4.55 -9.04 -14.99
N THR A 39 -4.45 -8.66 -16.26
CA THR A 39 -4.02 -9.56 -17.33
C THR A 39 -2.52 -9.86 -17.15
N PRO A 40 -2.10 -11.14 -17.11
CA PRO A 40 -0.70 -11.49 -17.00
C PRO A 40 0.17 -10.86 -18.10
N GLY A 41 1.27 -10.21 -17.70
CA GLY A 41 2.22 -9.60 -18.63
C GLY A 41 1.74 -8.31 -19.30
N VAL A 42 0.63 -7.72 -18.85
CA VAL A 42 0.17 -6.42 -19.36
C VAL A 42 1.21 -5.33 -19.04
N TYR A 43 1.50 -4.49 -20.01
CA TYR A 43 2.29 -3.28 -19.79
C TYR A 43 1.39 -2.16 -19.28
N LEU A 44 1.74 -1.61 -18.13
CA LEU A 44 1.07 -0.44 -17.55
C LEU A 44 2.01 0.76 -17.63
N ASP A 45 1.57 1.81 -18.30
CA ASP A 45 2.31 3.07 -18.29
C ASP A 45 2.30 3.74 -16.91
N GLU A 46 3.14 4.75 -16.72
CA GLU A 46 3.31 5.43 -15.43
C GLU A 46 2.01 6.06 -14.91
N ASN A 47 1.15 6.59 -15.79
CA ASN A 47 -0.11 7.21 -15.37
C ASN A 47 -1.10 6.16 -14.88
N VAL A 48 -1.23 5.05 -15.62
CA VAL A 48 -2.08 3.92 -15.20
C VAL A 48 -1.55 3.33 -13.90
N MET A 49 -0.24 3.15 -13.78
CA MET A 49 0.39 2.66 -12.54
C MET A 49 0.08 3.57 -11.34
N ARG A 50 0.23 4.89 -11.50
CA ARG A 50 -0.10 5.88 -10.47
C ARG A 50 -1.58 5.83 -10.09
N MET A 51 -2.46 5.66 -11.07
CA MET A 51 -3.90 5.54 -10.86
C MET A 51 -4.23 4.26 -10.07
N CYS A 52 -3.62 3.13 -10.40
CA CYS A 52 -3.77 1.86 -9.66
C CYS A 52 -3.36 1.99 -8.19
N LYS A 53 -2.21 2.64 -7.92
CA LYS A 53 -1.75 2.94 -6.56
C LYS A 53 -2.72 3.85 -5.81
N SER A 54 -3.25 4.87 -6.49
CA SER A 54 -4.27 5.75 -5.92
C SER A 54 -5.55 4.99 -5.57
N TYR A 55 -5.98 4.02 -6.37
CA TYR A 55 -7.13 3.17 -6.04
C TYR A 55 -6.89 2.28 -4.82
N ARG A 56 -5.69 1.75 -4.62
CA ARG A 56 -5.36 1.02 -3.39
C ARG A 56 -5.63 1.88 -2.15
N ILE A 57 -5.18 3.13 -2.17
CA ILE A 57 -5.32 4.06 -1.03
C ILE A 57 -6.74 4.62 -0.93
N ALA A 58 -7.21 5.28 -2.00
CA ALA A 58 -8.39 6.13 -1.96
C ALA A 58 -9.71 5.37 -2.11
N LEU A 59 -9.68 4.16 -2.63
CA LEU A 59 -10.87 3.34 -2.83
C LEU A 59 -10.84 2.12 -1.90
N PHE A 60 -9.94 1.16 -2.14
CA PHE A 60 -9.96 -0.12 -1.44
C PHE A 60 -9.68 0.03 0.07
N SER A 61 -8.58 0.71 0.44
CA SER A 61 -8.25 0.87 1.87
C SER A 61 -9.28 1.68 2.62
N LYS A 62 -9.78 2.78 2.05
CA LYS A 62 -10.80 3.60 2.70
C LYS A 62 -12.13 2.88 2.85
N LEU A 63 -12.55 2.14 1.82
CA LEU A 63 -13.79 1.36 1.89
C LEU A 63 -13.67 0.24 2.92
N ALA A 64 -12.56 -0.52 2.89
CA ALA A 64 -12.33 -1.59 3.85
C ALA A 64 -12.27 -1.06 5.29
N ALA A 65 -11.56 0.04 5.55
CA ALA A 65 -11.51 0.68 6.86
C ALA A 65 -12.89 1.14 7.34
N ALA A 66 -13.71 1.73 6.46
CA ALA A 66 -15.06 2.13 6.80
C ALA A 66 -15.95 0.92 7.14
N LEU A 67 -15.82 -0.19 6.41
CA LEU A 67 -16.53 -1.43 6.68
C LEU A 67 -16.10 -2.06 8.01
N VAL A 68 -14.80 -2.04 8.34
CA VAL A 68 -14.30 -2.48 9.65
C VAL A 68 -14.90 -1.64 10.77
N ALA A 69 -14.91 -0.31 10.61
CA ALA A 69 -15.50 0.60 11.60
C ALA A 69 -17.01 0.37 11.81
N GLU A 70 -17.72 -0.13 10.80
CA GLU A 70 -19.13 -0.53 10.88
C GLU A 70 -19.32 -1.98 11.38
N GLY A 71 -18.25 -2.71 11.71
CA GLY A 71 -18.30 -4.12 12.14
C GLY A 71 -18.58 -5.11 11.01
N LYS A 72 -18.49 -4.69 9.74
CA LYS A 72 -18.77 -5.50 8.55
C LYS A 72 -17.49 -6.19 8.06
N ASN A 73 -16.85 -6.97 8.94
CA ASN A 73 -15.50 -7.54 8.72
C ASN A 73 -15.41 -8.46 7.49
N GLU A 74 -16.45 -9.25 7.22
CA GLU A 74 -16.48 -10.12 6.04
C GLU A 74 -16.48 -9.32 4.74
N LYS A 75 -17.28 -8.24 4.67
CA LYS A 75 -17.28 -7.35 3.50
C LYS A 75 -15.95 -6.62 3.35
N ALA A 76 -15.34 -6.19 4.45
CA ALA A 76 -14.02 -5.58 4.44
C ALA A 76 -12.97 -6.53 3.86
N LEU A 77 -12.97 -7.79 4.29
CA LEU A 77 -12.07 -8.81 3.78
C LEU A 77 -12.27 -9.05 2.27
N ASN A 78 -13.52 -9.14 1.82
CA ASN A 78 -13.83 -9.28 0.39
C ASN A 78 -13.29 -8.11 -0.44
N VAL A 79 -13.36 -6.87 0.08
CA VAL A 79 -12.81 -5.68 -0.58
C VAL A 79 -11.28 -5.73 -0.67
N LEU A 80 -10.60 -6.17 0.40
CA LEU A 80 -9.15 -6.33 0.40
C LEU A 80 -8.71 -7.43 -0.58
N ASP A 81 -9.38 -8.57 -0.59
CA ASP A 81 -9.11 -9.66 -1.53
C ASP A 81 -9.36 -9.23 -2.98
N LYS A 82 -10.42 -8.43 -3.20
CA LYS A 82 -10.69 -7.85 -4.51
C LYS A 82 -9.59 -6.89 -4.96
N ALA A 83 -9.02 -6.10 -4.07
CA ALA A 83 -7.89 -5.23 -4.38
C ALA A 83 -6.68 -6.02 -4.88
N MET A 84 -6.38 -7.14 -4.24
CA MET A 84 -5.26 -8.02 -4.63
C MET A 84 -5.53 -8.77 -5.94
N GLU A 85 -6.79 -9.13 -6.21
CA GLU A 85 -7.22 -9.77 -7.46
C GLU A 85 -7.09 -8.83 -8.67
N VAL A 86 -7.58 -7.59 -8.53
CA VAL A 86 -7.68 -6.65 -9.67
C VAL A 86 -6.44 -5.81 -9.87
N LEU A 87 -5.61 -5.67 -8.84
CA LEU A 87 -4.32 -4.98 -8.85
C LEU A 87 -3.21 -5.93 -8.35
N PRO A 88 -2.96 -7.05 -9.07
CA PRO A 88 -2.04 -8.08 -8.59
C PRO A 88 -0.61 -7.55 -8.50
N PRO A 89 0.19 -8.03 -7.53
CA PRO A 89 1.57 -7.59 -7.30
C PRO A 89 2.50 -7.71 -8.51
N GLU A 90 2.23 -8.65 -9.40
CA GLU A 90 3.00 -8.90 -10.62
C GLU A 90 2.89 -7.73 -11.61
N ASN A 91 1.73 -7.08 -11.66
CA ASN A 91 1.46 -5.97 -12.59
C ASN A 91 1.55 -4.62 -11.88
N VAL A 92 1.09 -4.55 -10.63
CA VAL A 92 1.13 -3.34 -9.79
C VAL A 92 1.91 -3.65 -8.52
N PRO A 93 3.22 -3.39 -8.48
CA PRO A 93 4.08 -3.74 -7.34
C PRO A 93 3.53 -3.23 -6.00
N LEU A 94 3.75 -4.02 -4.96
CA LEU A 94 3.42 -3.63 -3.59
C LEU A 94 4.45 -2.61 -3.10
N ASP A 95 3.98 -1.42 -2.78
CA ASP A 95 4.76 -0.31 -2.24
C ASP A 95 3.98 0.42 -1.12
N TYR A 96 4.35 1.64 -0.80
CA TYR A 96 3.66 2.46 0.20
C TYR A 96 2.13 2.48 0.04
N SER A 97 1.63 2.33 -1.18
CA SER A 97 0.18 2.34 -1.46
C SER A 97 -0.57 1.13 -0.88
N ALA A 98 0.15 0.07 -0.53
CA ALA A 98 -0.40 -1.16 0.03
C ALA A 98 -0.26 -1.28 1.56
N LEU A 99 0.39 -0.32 2.24
CA LEU A 99 0.60 -0.36 3.70
C LEU A 99 -0.71 -0.55 4.46
N SER A 100 -1.72 0.25 4.15
CA SER A 100 -3.03 0.15 4.80
C SER A 100 -3.76 -1.15 4.50
N LEU A 101 -3.53 -1.78 3.33
CA LEU A 101 -4.10 -3.10 3.04
C LEU A 101 -3.53 -4.16 4.00
N GLY A 102 -2.21 -4.14 4.21
CA GLY A 102 -1.54 -5.04 5.14
C GLY A 102 -2.01 -4.88 6.58
N GLU A 103 -2.15 -3.63 7.05
CA GLU A 103 -2.64 -3.32 8.40
C GLU A 103 -4.08 -3.82 8.60
N LEU A 104 -4.97 -3.56 7.65
CA LEU A 104 -6.36 -4.03 7.70
C LEU A 104 -6.47 -5.56 7.66
N TYR A 105 -5.60 -6.26 6.90
CA TYR A 105 -5.55 -7.71 6.97
C TYR A 105 -5.16 -8.20 8.37
N TYR A 106 -4.20 -7.56 9.04
CA TYR A 106 -3.86 -7.89 10.42
C TYR A 106 -5.02 -7.63 11.38
N GLU A 107 -5.69 -6.48 11.28
CA GLU A 107 -6.87 -6.15 12.10
C GLU A 107 -7.98 -7.18 11.94
N LEU A 108 -8.15 -7.72 10.74
CA LEU A 108 -9.13 -8.76 10.42
C LEU A 108 -8.64 -10.19 10.75
N GLY A 109 -7.48 -10.34 11.41
CA GLY A 109 -6.92 -11.63 11.79
C GLY A 109 -6.35 -12.45 10.63
N GLN A 110 -6.17 -11.86 9.44
CA GLN A 110 -5.63 -12.51 8.25
C GLN A 110 -4.11 -12.40 8.19
N LYS A 111 -3.43 -12.99 9.16
CA LYS A 111 -1.99 -12.86 9.37
C LYS A 111 -1.16 -13.20 8.13
N GLU A 112 -1.44 -14.32 7.47
CA GLU A 112 -0.69 -14.80 6.30
C GLU A 112 -0.81 -13.84 5.11
N LYS A 113 -2.03 -13.30 4.88
CA LYS A 113 -2.27 -12.30 3.82
C LYS A 113 -1.57 -10.99 4.14
N ALA A 114 -1.60 -10.55 5.40
CA ALA A 114 -0.91 -9.35 5.85
C ALA A 114 0.61 -9.48 5.64
N GLU A 115 1.20 -10.59 6.05
CA GLU A 115 2.63 -10.87 5.89
C GLU A 115 3.04 -10.97 4.42
N MET A 116 2.21 -11.53 3.56
CA MET A 116 2.45 -11.53 2.10
C MET A 116 2.50 -10.11 1.55
N VAL A 117 1.59 -9.23 1.95
CA VAL A 117 1.58 -7.83 1.53
C VAL A 117 2.81 -7.09 2.06
N TYR A 118 3.12 -7.21 3.35
CA TYR A 118 4.27 -6.55 3.95
C TYR A 118 5.60 -7.06 3.43
N LYS A 119 5.71 -8.37 3.17
CA LYS A 119 6.88 -8.94 2.48
C LYS A 119 7.08 -8.29 1.11
N GLY A 120 6.03 -8.18 0.31
CA GLY A 120 6.11 -7.55 -1.01
C GLY A 120 6.54 -6.08 -0.93
N ILE A 121 6.03 -5.32 0.04
CA ILE A 121 6.43 -3.93 0.27
C ILE A 121 7.89 -3.84 0.71
N ALA A 122 8.30 -4.66 1.69
CA ALA A 122 9.67 -4.66 2.20
C ALA A 122 10.69 -5.06 1.13
N ASP A 123 10.43 -6.14 0.40
CA ASP A 123 11.30 -6.62 -0.68
C ASP A 123 11.45 -5.57 -1.79
N ASN A 124 10.38 -4.85 -2.12
CA ASN A 124 10.42 -3.78 -3.12
C ASN A 124 11.22 -2.56 -2.61
N ALA A 125 10.99 -2.14 -1.37
CA ALA A 125 11.73 -1.04 -0.75
C ALA A 125 13.23 -1.37 -0.64
N LEU A 126 13.59 -2.57 -0.15
CA LEU A 126 14.97 -3.03 -0.04
C LEU A 126 15.68 -3.12 -1.40
N ARG A 127 14.98 -3.59 -2.44
CA ARG A 127 15.53 -3.60 -3.80
C ARG A 127 15.89 -2.20 -4.28
N SER A 128 15.00 -1.22 -4.04
CA SER A 128 15.23 0.18 -4.39
C SER A 128 16.38 0.76 -3.58
N ILE A 129 16.40 0.58 -2.26
CA ILE A 129 17.46 1.04 -1.36
C ILE A 129 18.82 0.47 -1.81
N ASN A 130 18.89 -0.84 -2.04
CA ASN A 130 20.12 -1.51 -2.48
C ASN A 130 20.62 -0.95 -3.83
N TRP A 131 19.71 -0.63 -4.75
CA TRP A 131 20.08 0.00 -6.01
C TRP A 131 20.65 1.41 -5.79
N TYR A 132 20.06 2.25 -4.94
CA TYR A 132 20.55 3.60 -4.62
C TYR A 132 21.98 3.57 -4.04
N PHE A 133 22.27 2.64 -3.13
CA PHE A 133 23.60 2.50 -2.55
C PHE A 133 24.68 2.02 -3.52
N ARG A 134 24.33 1.56 -4.72
CA ARG A 134 25.28 1.22 -5.80
C ARG A 134 25.59 2.41 -6.71
N LEU A 135 24.90 3.51 -6.56
CA LEU A 135 25.14 4.72 -7.34
C LEU A 135 26.41 5.43 -6.87
N ARG A 136 27.03 6.19 -7.79
CA ARG A 136 28.15 7.06 -7.44
C ARG A 136 27.68 8.23 -6.56
N PRO A 137 28.52 8.79 -5.67
CA PRO A 137 28.11 9.88 -4.78
C PRO A 137 27.38 11.05 -5.47
N GLY A 138 27.88 11.50 -6.62
CA GLY A 138 27.23 12.57 -7.38
C GLY A 138 25.87 12.22 -8.00
N GLN A 139 25.54 10.94 -8.13
CA GLN A 139 24.23 10.46 -8.60
C GLN A 139 23.28 10.24 -7.42
N LEU A 140 23.81 9.91 -6.25
CA LEU A 140 23.02 9.66 -5.04
C LEU A 140 22.23 10.88 -4.63
N SER A 141 22.81 12.09 -4.74
CA SER A 141 22.13 13.34 -4.40
C SER A 141 20.85 13.59 -5.20
N SER A 142 20.78 13.09 -6.45
CA SER A 142 19.58 13.23 -7.29
C SER A 142 18.43 12.31 -6.89
N VAL A 143 18.70 11.27 -6.12
CA VAL A 143 17.72 10.25 -5.68
C VAL A 143 17.58 10.17 -4.16
N GLU A 144 18.16 11.11 -3.44
CA GLU A 144 18.14 11.13 -1.97
C GLU A 144 16.71 11.14 -1.40
N SER A 145 15.80 11.88 -2.03
CA SER A 145 14.39 11.91 -1.64
C SER A 145 13.73 10.54 -1.79
N ASP A 146 14.04 9.81 -2.86
CA ASP A 146 13.49 8.48 -3.10
C ASP A 146 14.08 7.44 -2.14
N LEU A 147 15.37 7.56 -1.83
CA LEU A 147 16.03 6.74 -0.82
C LEU A 147 15.37 6.96 0.56
N GLY A 148 15.20 8.22 0.97
CA GLY A 148 14.53 8.57 2.22
C GLY A 148 13.09 8.06 2.28
N HIS A 149 12.36 8.17 1.18
CA HIS A 149 11.00 7.64 1.08
C HIS A 149 10.97 6.11 1.27
N ASN A 150 11.85 5.35 0.60
CA ASN A 150 11.88 3.89 0.73
C ASN A 150 12.32 3.44 2.13
N LEU A 151 13.24 4.17 2.78
CA LEU A 151 13.59 3.93 4.18
C LEU A 151 12.40 4.17 5.12
N ALA A 152 11.62 5.22 4.90
CA ALA A 152 10.41 5.51 5.68
C ALA A 152 9.34 4.42 5.49
N VAL A 153 9.15 3.93 4.25
CA VAL A 153 8.24 2.83 3.96
C VAL A 153 8.66 1.55 4.69
N LEU A 154 9.95 1.21 4.65
CA LEU A 154 10.47 0.04 5.36
C LEU A 154 10.33 0.19 6.88
N GLN A 155 10.57 1.39 7.42
CA GLN A 155 10.34 1.68 8.83
C GLN A 155 8.87 1.46 9.24
N GLU A 156 7.92 1.86 8.39
CA GLU A 156 6.49 1.65 8.67
C GLU A 156 6.11 0.17 8.62
N VAL A 157 6.63 -0.59 7.65
CA VAL A 157 6.49 -2.05 7.61
C VAL A 157 6.97 -2.67 8.92
N LEU A 158 8.15 -2.25 9.40
CA LEU A 158 8.72 -2.76 10.64
C LEU A 158 7.89 -2.39 11.87
N ARG A 159 7.36 -1.15 11.92
CA ARG A 159 6.52 -0.69 13.03
C ARG A 159 5.29 -1.59 13.19
N VAL A 160 4.56 -1.79 12.10
CA VAL A 160 3.34 -2.59 12.12
C VAL A 160 3.66 -4.07 12.31
N SER A 161 4.62 -4.62 11.58
CA SER A 161 4.98 -6.04 11.68
C SER A 161 5.45 -6.42 13.08
N LYS A 162 6.19 -5.57 13.78
CA LYS A 162 6.60 -5.82 15.18
C LYS A 162 5.42 -5.91 16.16
N GLN A 163 4.36 -5.15 15.90
CA GLN A 163 3.16 -5.19 16.72
C GLN A 163 2.42 -6.52 16.60
N TYR A 164 2.35 -7.09 15.41
CA TYR A 164 1.57 -8.28 15.12
C TYR A 164 2.40 -9.58 15.05
N ASN A 165 3.61 -9.51 14.53
CA ASN A 165 4.55 -10.64 14.42
C ASN A 165 6.01 -10.19 14.43
N PRO A 166 6.65 -10.09 15.63
CA PRO A 166 8.05 -9.69 15.76
C PRO A 166 9.04 -10.58 14.99
N GLU A 167 8.77 -11.88 14.90
CA GLU A 167 9.67 -12.80 14.18
C GLU A 167 9.69 -12.54 12.68
N PHE A 168 8.55 -12.18 12.09
CA PHE A 168 8.48 -11.75 10.69
C PHE A 168 9.30 -10.47 10.45
N ALA A 169 9.27 -9.53 11.41
CA ALA A 169 9.97 -8.25 11.27
C ALA A 169 11.51 -8.37 11.39
N LYS A 170 12.02 -9.40 12.05
CA LYS A 170 13.42 -9.53 12.46
C LYS A 170 14.44 -9.43 11.33
N PRO A 171 14.34 -10.20 10.22
CA PRO A 171 15.31 -10.10 9.12
C PRO A 171 15.29 -8.71 8.46
N TYR A 172 14.12 -8.10 8.31
CA TYR A 172 14.00 -6.75 7.73
C TYR A 172 14.56 -5.66 8.66
N GLN A 173 14.50 -5.86 9.98
CA GLN A 173 15.09 -4.95 10.95
C GLN A 173 16.62 -4.92 10.83
N GLU A 174 17.25 -6.07 10.69
CA GLU A 174 18.71 -6.16 10.53
C GLU A 174 19.18 -5.44 9.26
N GLU A 175 18.48 -5.64 8.13
CA GLU A 175 18.79 -4.94 6.89
C GLU A 175 18.54 -3.43 6.99
N PHE A 176 17.43 -3.03 7.60
CA PHE A 176 17.13 -1.61 7.82
C PHE A 176 18.20 -0.89 8.64
N ASP A 177 18.66 -1.51 9.73
CA ASP A 177 19.67 -0.93 10.59
C ASP A 177 21.01 -0.76 9.85
N ASN A 178 21.38 -1.72 9.00
CA ASN A 178 22.57 -1.63 8.17
C ASN A 178 22.50 -0.45 7.19
N TYR A 179 21.37 -0.30 6.48
CA TYR A 179 21.19 0.82 5.53
C TYR A 179 21.08 2.17 6.24
N ARG A 180 20.44 2.24 7.41
CA ARG A 180 20.34 3.48 8.19
C ARG A 180 21.69 3.96 8.66
N MET A 181 22.56 3.05 9.09
CA MET A 181 23.95 3.39 9.47
C MET A 181 24.74 3.90 8.26
N ALA A 182 24.62 3.22 7.12
CA ALA A 182 25.27 3.62 5.87
C ALA A 182 24.78 4.98 5.38
N TYR A 183 23.46 5.24 5.42
CA TYR A 183 22.88 6.53 5.04
C TYR A 183 23.36 7.67 5.96
N GLY A 184 23.42 7.46 7.27
CA GLY A 184 23.90 8.45 8.23
C GLY A 184 25.37 8.79 8.06
N SER A 185 26.17 7.95 7.41
CA SER A 185 27.57 8.26 7.07
C SER A 185 27.68 9.08 5.77
N VAL A 186 26.83 8.82 4.78
CA VAL A 186 26.82 9.53 3.49
C VAL A 186 26.25 10.95 3.60
N ALA A 187 25.28 11.18 4.48
CA ALA A 187 24.64 12.50 4.69
C ALA A 187 25.54 13.50 5.46
N LYS A 188 26.75 13.10 5.88
CA LYS A 188 27.70 13.95 6.63
C LYS A 188 28.88 14.43 5.79
N ASP A 189 29.04 13.91 4.59
CA ASP A 189 30.04 14.32 3.59
C ASP A 189 29.43 15.24 2.53
#